data_5254b61fe700b4189deb23788a6262a5
#
_entry.id   5254b61fe700b4189deb23788a6262a5
#
_cell.length_a   1.000
_cell.length_b   1.000
_cell.length_c   1.000
_cell.angle_alpha   90.00
_cell.angle_beta   90.00
_cell.angle_gamma   90.00
#
_symmetry.space_group_name_H-M   'P 1'
#
loop_
_entity.id
_entity.type
_entity.pdbx_description
1 polymer ?
#
loop_
_entity_poly.entity_id
_entity_poly.type
_entity_poly.pdbx_seq_one_letter_code
_entity_poly.pdbx_strand_id
1 'polypeptide(L)'
;IISRKNTAKTATLESPLSVQKLTTEDIKANPGGNFDISKVIQSLPGVGGGAGGGSFRNDIIIRGGAPSENVFYLDGIEVPIINHFSTQGSGGGPQGILNVSFIQEVVLSTSAFDARYDNALSSVFQFKQKNGNSKRLQGNFRISATEVAGTLDGPLSKNTTFIASARRSYLQLLFKALDIPIRPNYWDFQFKTTTRLNNKTTLTVLGVGAIDEFRFAATRNATPEKIYGVNSNPLINQWSYT
;
A
#
# COMPACT_ATOMS: atom_id res chain seq x y z
N ILE A 1 -0.49 20.12 -24.35
CA ILE A 1 0.73 19.53 -23.75
C ILE A 1 0.55 18.02 -23.87
N ILE A 2 1.24 17.39 -24.82
CA ILE A 2 1.22 15.93 -24.96
C ILE A 2 2.28 15.40 -24.00
N SER A 3 1.85 14.89 -22.86
CA SER A 3 2.71 14.13 -21.97
C SER A 3 3.05 12.80 -22.68
N ARG A 4 4.26 12.68 -23.20
CA ARG A 4 4.78 11.38 -23.64
C ARG A 4 5.04 10.53 -22.40
N LYS A 5 4.12 9.64 -22.08
CA LYS A 5 4.37 8.55 -21.14
C LYS A 5 5.50 7.70 -21.72
N ASN A 6 6.69 7.78 -21.15
CA ASN A 6 7.79 6.87 -21.49
C ASN A 6 7.47 5.48 -20.93
N THR A 7 6.59 4.75 -21.60
CA THR A 7 6.13 3.42 -21.20
C THR A 7 7.03 2.28 -21.66
N ALA A 8 8.07 2.54 -22.42
CA ALA A 8 9.00 1.51 -22.87
C ALA A 8 10.43 2.06 -22.82
N LYS A 9 11.16 1.78 -21.78
CA LYS A 9 12.62 1.81 -21.84
C LYS A 9 13.07 0.53 -22.54
N THR A 10 14.02 0.68 -23.49
CA THR A 10 14.67 -0.45 -24.16
C THR A 10 15.23 -1.41 -23.10
N ALA A 11 14.94 -2.70 -23.23
CA ALA A 11 15.49 -3.72 -22.37
C ALA A 11 17.02 -3.71 -22.47
N THR A 12 17.67 -3.58 -21.34
CA THR A 12 19.11 -3.80 -21.16
C THR A 12 19.29 -4.96 -20.19
N LEU A 13 20.50 -5.51 -20.10
CA LEU A 13 20.83 -6.51 -19.08
C LEU A 13 20.54 -6.00 -17.66
N GLU A 14 20.66 -4.68 -17.44
CA GLU A 14 20.38 -4.02 -16.16
C GLU A 14 18.89 -3.65 -15.97
N SER A 15 18.12 -3.63 -17.06
CA SER A 15 16.70 -3.23 -17.03
C SER A 15 15.89 -4.13 -17.97
N PRO A 16 15.61 -5.37 -17.57
CA PRO A 16 14.85 -6.32 -18.38
C PRO A 16 13.42 -5.83 -18.64
N LEU A 17 12.80 -6.29 -19.72
CA LEU A 17 11.41 -5.95 -20.11
C LEU A 17 10.37 -6.28 -19.03
N SER A 18 10.69 -7.21 -18.14
CA SER A 18 9.85 -7.62 -17.03
C SER A 18 9.85 -6.65 -15.84
N VAL A 19 10.64 -5.57 -15.87
CA VAL A 19 10.72 -4.57 -14.82
C VAL A 19 9.88 -3.36 -15.19
N GLN A 20 8.93 -3.01 -14.34
CA GLN A 20 8.11 -1.82 -14.47
C GLN A 20 8.39 -0.87 -13.31
N LYS A 21 8.39 0.43 -13.59
CA LYS A 21 8.64 1.47 -12.59
C LYS A 21 7.48 2.44 -12.55
N LEU A 22 7.04 2.76 -11.34
CA LEU A 22 6.10 3.84 -11.04
C LEU A 22 6.81 4.92 -10.24
N THR A 23 6.75 6.14 -10.73
CA THR A 23 7.24 7.32 -10.01
C THR A 23 6.14 7.92 -9.12
N THR A 24 6.53 8.83 -8.23
CA THR A 24 5.56 9.59 -7.41
C THR A 24 4.52 10.31 -8.27
N GLU A 25 4.92 10.83 -9.42
CA GLU A 25 4.04 11.53 -10.37
C GLU A 25 3.02 10.58 -10.99
N ASP A 26 3.44 9.39 -11.41
CA ASP A 26 2.56 8.36 -11.97
C ASP A 26 1.52 7.91 -10.93
N ILE A 27 1.95 7.72 -9.69
CA ILE A 27 1.08 7.31 -8.58
C ILE A 27 0.01 8.37 -8.30
N LYS A 28 0.41 9.64 -8.25
CA LYS A 28 -0.52 10.75 -7.98
C LYS A 28 -1.44 11.06 -9.16
N ALA A 29 -0.96 10.86 -10.37
CA ALA A 29 -1.73 11.12 -11.59
C ALA A 29 -2.77 10.02 -11.91
N ASN A 30 -2.73 8.89 -11.20
CA ASN A 30 -3.67 7.78 -11.44
C ASN A 30 -5.05 8.10 -10.81
N PRO A 31 -6.08 8.39 -11.61
CA PRO A 31 -7.39 8.80 -11.08
C PRO A 31 -8.14 7.69 -10.35
N GLY A 32 -7.82 6.42 -10.62
CA GLY A 32 -8.41 5.26 -9.97
C GLY A 32 -7.70 4.84 -8.67
N GLY A 33 -6.52 5.41 -8.38
CA GLY A 33 -5.67 4.97 -7.28
C GLY A 33 -6.20 5.33 -5.90
N ASN A 34 -7.02 6.36 -5.77
CA ASN A 34 -7.61 6.82 -4.50
C ASN A 34 -6.62 6.81 -3.32
N PHE A 35 -5.38 7.25 -3.58
CA PHE A 35 -4.26 7.22 -2.63
C PHE A 35 -3.89 5.82 -2.09
N ASP A 36 -4.31 4.77 -2.76
CA ASP A 36 -3.97 3.38 -2.46
C ASP A 36 -2.97 2.85 -3.48
N ILE A 37 -1.78 2.50 -3.02
CA ILE A 37 -0.71 2.02 -3.90
C ILE A 37 -1.10 0.70 -4.59
N SER A 38 -1.84 -0.17 -3.93
CA SER A 38 -2.28 -1.46 -4.50
C SER A 38 -3.18 -1.27 -5.72
N LYS A 39 -4.07 -0.26 -5.69
CA LYS A 39 -4.92 0.08 -6.84
C LYS A 39 -4.13 0.69 -8.00
N VAL A 40 -3.10 1.48 -7.69
CA VAL A 40 -2.21 2.00 -8.73
C VAL A 40 -1.43 0.86 -9.38
N ILE A 41 -0.94 -0.10 -8.61
CA ILE A 41 -0.25 -1.29 -9.11
C ILE A 41 -1.17 -2.11 -10.01
N GLN A 42 -2.43 -2.29 -9.66
CA GLN A 42 -3.41 -3.03 -10.49
C GLN A 42 -3.66 -2.39 -11.86
N SER A 43 -3.30 -1.13 -12.06
CA SER A 43 -3.37 -0.47 -13.37
C SER A 43 -2.18 -0.77 -14.30
N LEU A 44 -1.17 -1.49 -13.82
CA LEU A 44 0.01 -1.84 -14.60
C LEU A 44 -0.28 -2.99 -15.58
N PRO A 45 0.37 -3.02 -16.75
CA PRO A 45 0.27 -4.13 -17.69
C PRO A 45 0.70 -5.46 -17.06
N GLY A 46 -0.11 -6.51 -17.26
CA GLY A 46 0.17 -7.86 -16.72
C GLY A 46 -0.17 -8.04 -15.24
N VAL A 47 -0.77 -7.03 -14.62
CA VAL A 47 -1.29 -7.10 -13.26
C VAL A 47 -2.81 -7.24 -13.32
N GLY A 48 -3.31 -8.31 -12.72
CA GLY A 48 -4.75 -8.50 -12.49
C GLY A 48 -5.12 -8.04 -11.07
N GLY A 49 -6.36 -7.55 -10.94
CA GLY A 49 -7.01 -7.40 -9.64
C GLY A 49 -7.83 -8.66 -9.32
N GLY A 50 -8.28 -8.79 -8.08
CA GLY A 50 -9.17 -9.88 -7.67
C GLY A 50 -10.38 -10.01 -8.60
N ALA A 51 -10.78 -11.22 -8.89
CA ALA A 51 -11.81 -11.55 -9.88
C ALA A 51 -13.14 -10.84 -9.59
N GLY A 52 -13.57 -10.00 -10.53
CA GLY A 52 -14.86 -9.30 -10.52
C GLY A 52 -14.80 -7.87 -10.00
N GLY A 53 -15.17 -6.93 -10.85
CA GLY A 53 -15.24 -5.49 -10.53
C GLY A 53 -16.25 -5.15 -9.44
N GLY A 54 -15.86 -5.30 -8.20
CA GLY A 54 -16.66 -5.12 -7.00
C GLY A 54 -16.03 -5.78 -5.78
N SER A 55 -14.90 -6.43 -5.95
CA SER A 55 -14.18 -7.06 -4.84
C SER A 55 -13.69 -5.99 -3.86
N PHE A 56 -14.06 -6.14 -2.59
CA PHE A 56 -13.49 -5.37 -1.47
C PHE A 56 -12.04 -5.76 -1.16
N ARG A 57 -11.34 -6.39 -2.11
CA ARG A 57 -9.99 -6.91 -1.95
C ARG A 57 -9.06 -6.26 -2.96
N ASN A 58 -7.87 -5.91 -2.48
CA ASN A 58 -6.77 -5.39 -3.29
C ASN A 58 -5.78 -6.48 -3.67
N ASP A 59 -6.26 -7.70 -3.93
CA ASP A 59 -5.41 -8.80 -4.38
C ASP A 59 -4.65 -8.40 -5.64
N ILE A 60 -3.33 -8.58 -5.61
CA ILE A 60 -2.45 -8.34 -6.75
C ILE A 60 -2.12 -9.67 -7.36
N ILE A 61 -2.60 -9.89 -8.58
CA ILE A 61 -2.41 -11.13 -9.35
C ILE A 61 -1.48 -10.81 -10.51
N ILE A 62 -0.31 -11.42 -10.52
CA ILE A 62 0.68 -11.22 -11.57
C ILE A 62 0.72 -12.46 -12.45
N ARG A 63 0.38 -12.29 -13.75
CA ARG A 63 0.43 -13.35 -14.76
C ARG A 63 -0.26 -14.66 -14.33
N GLY A 64 -1.34 -14.56 -13.57
CA GLY A 64 -2.11 -15.71 -13.09
C GLY A 64 -1.58 -16.37 -11.82
N GLY A 65 -0.52 -15.84 -11.20
CA GLY A 65 -0.04 -16.32 -9.90
C GLY A 65 -0.94 -15.90 -8.74
N ALA A 66 -0.89 -16.62 -7.64
CA ALA A 66 -1.65 -16.29 -6.45
C ALA A 66 -1.15 -14.98 -5.78
N PRO A 67 -2.00 -14.21 -5.08
CA PRO A 67 -1.58 -13.01 -4.36
C PRO A 67 -0.48 -13.26 -3.33
N SER A 68 -0.43 -14.44 -2.72
CA SER A 68 0.60 -14.86 -1.76
C SER A 68 1.96 -15.20 -2.39
N GLU A 69 2.05 -15.25 -3.72
CA GLU A 69 3.29 -15.50 -4.45
C GLU A 69 4.10 -14.22 -4.72
N ASN A 70 3.56 -13.08 -4.36
CA ASN A 70 4.24 -11.79 -4.47
C ASN A 70 5.02 -11.49 -3.19
N VAL A 71 6.22 -10.95 -3.34
CA VAL A 71 7.05 -10.51 -2.21
C VAL A 71 7.21 -9.00 -2.26
N PHE A 72 7.12 -8.37 -1.09
CA PHE A 72 7.13 -6.92 -0.95
C PHE A 72 8.34 -6.47 -0.13
N TYR A 73 9.10 -5.52 -0.64
CA TYR A 73 10.23 -4.89 0.05
C TYR A 73 10.00 -3.40 0.22
N LEU A 74 10.15 -2.90 1.43
CA LEU A 74 10.11 -1.48 1.78
C LEU A 74 11.52 -1.00 2.16
N ASP A 75 12.12 -0.16 1.32
CA ASP A 75 13.52 0.26 1.46
C ASP A 75 14.52 -0.91 1.67
N GLY A 76 14.25 -2.06 1.04
CA GLY A 76 15.08 -3.25 1.11
C GLY A 76 14.77 -4.21 2.27
N ILE A 77 13.77 -3.90 3.09
CA ILE A 77 13.29 -4.77 4.17
C ILE A 77 12.01 -5.46 3.68
N GLU A 78 11.94 -6.77 3.81
CA GLU A 78 10.74 -7.53 3.46
C GLU A 78 9.58 -7.17 4.40
N VAL A 79 8.41 -6.91 3.80
CA VAL A 79 7.17 -6.60 4.50
C VAL A 79 6.15 -7.69 4.15
N PRO A 80 5.65 -8.45 5.11
CA PRO A 80 4.81 -9.60 4.82
C PRO A 80 3.44 -9.22 4.23
N ILE A 81 2.93 -8.06 4.57
CA ILE A 81 1.62 -7.56 4.11
C ILE A 81 1.69 -6.07 3.80
N ILE A 82 0.96 -5.65 2.78
CA ILE A 82 0.85 -4.24 2.38
C ILE A 82 -0.59 -3.71 2.42
N ASN A 83 -1.55 -4.54 2.81
CA ASN A 83 -2.97 -4.18 2.85
C ASN A 83 -3.57 -4.43 4.24
N HIS A 84 -4.54 -3.59 4.60
CA HIS A 84 -5.40 -3.79 5.77
C HIS A 84 -6.27 -5.02 5.60
N PHE A 85 -6.71 -5.63 6.71
CA PHE A 85 -7.62 -6.77 6.75
C PHE A 85 -7.13 -7.98 5.90
N SER A 86 -5.83 -8.15 5.78
CA SER A 86 -5.25 -9.30 5.10
C SER A 86 -5.62 -10.58 5.84
N THR A 87 -6.04 -11.60 5.10
CA THR A 87 -6.34 -12.92 5.64
C THR A 87 -5.23 -13.89 5.27
N GLN A 88 -5.10 -14.99 5.99
CA GLN A 88 -4.11 -16.02 5.72
C GLN A 88 -4.21 -16.54 4.28
N GLY A 89 -3.10 -16.63 3.59
CA GLY A 89 -3.04 -17.08 2.19
C GLY A 89 -3.49 -16.04 1.15
N SER A 90 -3.77 -14.81 1.58
CA SER A 90 -4.20 -13.72 0.71
C SER A 90 -3.37 -12.48 0.96
N GLY A 91 -2.81 -11.91 -0.08
CA GLY A 91 -2.07 -10.64 -0.01
C GLY A 91 -2.96 -9.39 0.00
N GLY A 92 -4.27 -9.55 -0.17
CA GLY A 92 -5.17 -8.44 -0.44
C GLY A 92 -6.25 -8.19 0.59
N GLY A 93 -6.28 -7.00 1.16
CA GLY A 93 -7.41 -6.40 1.88
C GLY A 93 -8.03 -5.24 1.08
N PRO A 94 -9.06 -4.57 1.60
CA PRO A 94 -9.77 -3.52 0.86
C PRO A 94 -8.99 -2.23 0.66
N GLN A 95 -7.92 -2.01 1.44
CA GLN A 95 -7.13 -0.78 1.43
C GLN A 95 -5.67 -1.08 1.75
N GLY A 96 -4.75 -0.37 1.09
CA GLY A 96 -3.32 -0.49 1.35
C GLY A 96 -2.88 0.20 2.64
N ILE A 97 -1.93 -0.42 3.37
CA ILE A 97 -1.31 0.15 4.57
C ILE A 97 -0.30 1.25 4.22
N LEU A 98 0.42 1.10 3.10
CA LEU A 98 1.48 2.03 2.74
C LEU A 98 0.93 3.39 2.31
N ASN A 99 1.35 4.45 2.97
CA ASN A 99 0.97 5.81 2.62
C ASN A 99 1.70 6.28 1.37
N VAL A 100 0.95 6.56 0.30
CA VAL A 100 1.47 7.04 -0.98
C VAL A 100 2.34 8.31 -0.82
N SER A 101 2.08 9.13 0.20
CA SER A 101 2.89 10.33 0.48
C SER A 101 4.36 10.02 0.81
N PHE A 102 4.67 8.80 1.24
CA PHE A 102 6.03 8.33 1.51
C PHE A 102 6.73 7.78 0.27
N ILE A 103 5.98 7.29 -0.70
CA ILE A 103 6.54 6.55 -1.83
C ILE A 103 7.21 7.51 -2.82
N GLN A 104 8.47 7.24 -3.12
CA GLN A 104 9.25 7.90 -4.15
C GLN A 104 9.19 7.13 -5.46
N GLU A 105 9.32 5.81 -5.39
CA GLU A 105 9.38 4.92 -6.55
C GLU A 105 8.86 3.54 -6.15
N VAL A 106 8.18 2.88 -7.06
CA VAL A 106 7.86 1.46 -6.97
C VAL A 106 8.46 0.75 -8.17
N VAL A 107 9.18 -0.32 -7.91
CA VAL A 107 9.74 -1.19 -8.93
C VAL A 107 9.05 -2.54 -8.83
N LEU A 108 8.44 -2.97 -9.91
CA LEU A 108 7.83 -4.30 -10.06
C LEU A 108 8.68 -5.14 -10.98
N SER A 109 9.12 -6.29 -10.51
CA SER A 109 9.80 -7.33 -11.29
C SER A 109 8.90 -8.55 -11.40
N THR A 110 8.57 -9.00 -12.64
CA THR A 110 7.53 -10.01 -12.87
C THR A 110 8.02 -11.36 -13.40
N SER A 111 9.28 -11.53 -13.77
CA SER A 111 9.78 -12.81 -14.30
C SER A 111 11.27 -13.04 -14.16
N ALA A 112 12.07 -12.02 -14.02
CA ALA A 112 13.50 -12.14 -13.80
C ALA A 112 13.84 -11.44 -12.49
N PHE A 113 13.97 -12.20 -11.42
CA PHE A 113 14.35 -11.69 -10.12
C PHE A 113 15.85 -11.82 -9.93
N ASP A 114 16.43 -10.85 -9.26
CA ASP A 114 17.81 -10.94 -8.77
C ASP A 114 17.88 -12.06 -7.71
N ALA A 115 18.98 -12.81 -7.67
CA ALA A 115 19.21 -13.91 -6.72
C ALA A 115 19.12 -13.51 -5.23
N ARG A 116 19.11 -12.21 -4.93
CA ARG A 116 18.91 -11.67 -3.58
C ARG A 116 17.46 -11.80 -3.07
N TYR A 117 16.51 -12.05 -3.95
CA TYR A 117 15.08 -12.17 -3.60
C TYR A 117 14.70 -13.63 -3.59
N ASP A 118 14.51 -14.18 -2.41
CA ASP A 118 14.01 -15.54 -2.20
C ASP A 118 12.47 -15.54 -2.05
N ASN A 119 11.91 -16.73 -2.07
CA ASN A 119 10.47 -16.99 -1.90
C ASN A 119 9.51 -16.27 -2.87
N ALA A 120 10.01 -15.55 -3.87
CA ALA A 120 9.21 -14.91 -4.89
C ALA A 120 8.88 -15.91 -6.00
N LEU A 121 7.60 -16.23 -6.19
CA LEU A 121 7.13 -17.13 -7.26
C LEU A 121 6.55 -16.35 -8.43
N SER A 122 5.82 -15.27 -8.17
CA SER A 122 5.11 -14.49 -9.18
C SER A 122 5.76 -13.12 -9.42
N SER A 123 6.04 -12.37 -8.37
CA SER A 123 6.66 -11.04 -8.51
C SER A 123 7.41 -10.57 -7.27
N VAL A 124 8.29 -9.59 -7.49
CA VAL A 124 8.96 -8.82 -6.44
C VAL A 124 8.59 -7.35 -6.60
N PHE A 125 8.05 -6.78 -5.52
CA PHE A 125 7.80 -5.35 -5.41
C PHE A 125 8.82 -4.68 -4.51
N GLN A 126 9.40 -3.61 -4.98
CA GLN A 126 10.32 -2.78 -4.21
C GLN A 126 9.73 -1.38 -4.06
N PHE A 127 9.34 -1.03 -2.86
CA PHE A 127 8.86 0.30 -2.49
C PHE A 127 10.02 1.11 -1.93
N LYS A 128 10.39 2.16 -2.63
CA LYS A 128 11.38 3.11 -2.16
C LYS A 128 10.70 4.32 -1.57
N GLN A 129 10.99 4.61 -0.32
CA GLN A 129 10.45 5.77 0.38
C GLN A 129 11.34 7.00 0.17
N LYS A 130 10.73 8.17 0.12
CA LYS A 130 11.44 9.44 0.18
C LYS A 130 12.02 9.67 1.58
N ASN A 131 13.05 10.49 1.66
CA ASN A 131 13.54 11.01 2.93
C ASN A 131 12.76 12.28 3.31
N GLY A 132 12.73 12.60 4.59
CA GLY A 132 12.14 13.86 5.08
C GLY A 132 12.85 15.08 4.52
N ASN A 133 12.16 16.20 4.50
CA ASN A 133 12.71 17.48 4.06
C ASN A 133 13.86 17.92 4.97
N SER A 134 15.00 18.27 4.39
CA SER A 134 16.18 18.69 5.17
C SER A 134 16.19 20.19 5.50
N LYS A 135 15.30 21.01 4.90
CA LYS A 135 15.34 22.47 4.98
C LYS A 135 14.26 23.04 5.88
N ARG A 136 13.08 22.46 5.90
CA ARG A 136 11.93 22.98 6.65
C ARG A 136 10.98 21.88 7.07
N LEU A 137 10.28 22.12 8.18
CA LEU A 137 9.12 21.32 8.56
C LEU A 137 7.98 21.63 7.60
N GLN A 138 7.34 20.58 7.10
CA GLN A 138 6.16 20.67 6.25
C GLN A 138 5.18 19.57 6.61
N GLY A 139 3.92 19.77 6.29
CA GLY A 139 2.86 18.81 6.55
C GLY A 139 1.86 18.79 5.42
N ASN A 140 1.19 17.66 5.34
CA ASN A 140 0.05 17.45 4.46
C ASN A 140 -1.09 16.86 5.28
N PHE A 141 -2.27 17.41 5.12
CA PHE A 141 -3.49 16.90 5.70
C PHE A 141 -4.46 16.56 4.58
N ARG A 142 -5.03 15.38 4.61
CA ARG A 142 -5.93 14.87 3.59
C ARG A 142 -7.20 14.33 4.22
N ILE A 143 -8.33 14.69 3.64
CA ILE A 143 -9.63 14.08 3.90
C ILE A 143 -10.11 13.47 2.60
N SER A 144 -10.52 12.22 2.61
CA SER A 144 -11.12 11.50 1.49
C SER A 144 -12.52 11.00 1.87
N ALA A 145 -13.20 10.31 0.96
CA ALA A 145 -14.51 9.71 1.24
C ALA A 145 -14.47 8.61 2.32
N THR A 146 -13.30 8.03 2.59
CA THR A 146 -13.15 6.83 3.43
C THR A 146 -12.21 7.00 4.60
N GLU A 147 -11.34 8.04 4.59
CA GLU A 147 -10.27 8.19 5.56
C GLU A 147 -9.81 9.63 5.74
N VAL A 148 -9.18 9.89 6.85
CA VAL A 148 -8.39 11.09 7.11
C VAL A 148 -6.94 10.71 7.35
N ALA A 149 -6.01 11.48 6.79
CA ALA A 149 -4.58 11.25 6.91
C ALA A 149 -3.81 12.54 7.19
N GLY A 150 -2.89 12.48 8.13
CA GLY A 150 -1.91 13.52 8.41
C GLY A 150 -0.51 13.00 8.14
N THR A 151 0.31 13.79 7.45
CA THR A 151 1.73 13.49 7.21
C THR A 151 2.55 14.71 7.59
N LEU A 152 3.62 14.51 8.34
CA LEU A 152 4.60 15.53 8.69
C LEU A 152 5.97 15.07 8.23
N ASP A 153 6.76 15.97 7.65
CA ASP A 153 8.15 15.71 7.32
C ASP A 153 9.03 16.94 7.53
N GLY A 154 10.27 16.71 7.92
CA GLY A 154 11.19 17.82 8.19
C GLY A 154 12.51 17.39 8.82
N PRO A 155 13.36 18.38 9.18
CA PRO A 155 14.58 18.12 9.91
C PRO A 155 14.29 17.93 11.40
N LEU A 156 14.88 16.91 12.02
CA LEU A 156 15.02 16.78 13.48
C LEU A 156 16.31 17.41 13.97
N SER A 157 17.35 17.37 13.15
CA SER A 157 18.65 18.01 13.40
C SER A 157 19.34 18.33 12.08
N LYS A 158 20.55 18.90 12.13
CA LYS A 158 21.36 19.17 10.94
C LYS A 158 21.62 17.92 10.09
N ASN A 159 21.70 16.75 10.72
CA ASN A 159 22.06 15.49 10.07
C ASN A 159 20.91 14.47 10.05
N THR A 160 19.76 14.80 10.64
CA THR A 160 18.63 13.85 10.77
C THR A 160 17.37 14.48 10.22
N THR A 161 16.71 13.77 9.33
CA THR A 161 15.38 14.09 8.81
C THR A 161 14.38 13.02 9.21
N PHE A 162 13.11 13.38 9.25
CA PHE A 162 12.02 12.45 9.50
C PHE A 162 10.86 12.66 8.53
N ILE A 163 10.09 11.64 8.35
CA ILE A 163 8.74 11.68 7.80
C ILE A 163 7.88 10.72 8.63
N ALA A 164 6.71 11.20 9.04
CA ALA A 164 5.77 10.43 9.85
C ALA A 164 4.35 10.67 9.39
N SER A 165 3.49 9.67 9.46
CA SER A 165 2.06 9.80 9.20
C SER A 165 1.23 8.98 10.14
N ALA A 166 -0.01 9.46 10.35
CA ALA A 166 -1.09 8.71 10.94
C ALA A 166 -2.30 8.82 10.04
N ARG A 167 -3.01 7.69 9.86
CA ARG A 167 -4.21 7.61 9.05
C ARG A 167 -5.31 6.90 9.83
N ARG A 168 -6.53 7.40 9.67
CA ARG A 168 -7.74 6.86 10.30
C ARG A 168 -8.82 6.66 9.26
N SER A 169 -9.36 5.45 9.19
CA SER A 169 -10.52 5.14 8.38
C SER A 169 -11.82 5.49 9.10
N TYR A 170 -12.82 5.88 8.33
CA TYR A 170 -14.22 5.99 8.76
C TYR A 170 -15.17 5.25 7.80
N LEU A 171 -14.68 4.21 7.15
CA LEU A 171 -15.47 3.31 6.29
C LEU A 171 -16.74 2.80 6.97
N GLN A 172 -16.70 2.59 8.29
CA GLN A 172 -17.87 2.18 9.06
C GLN A 172 -19.05 3.15 8.94
N LEU A 173 -18.79 4.45 8.76
CA LEU A 173 -19.87 5.44 8.59
C LEU A 173 -20.52 5.32 7.21
N LEU A 174 -19.70 5.15 6.17
CA LEU A 174 -20.19 4.93 4.82
C LEU A 174 -20.98 3.63 4.72
N PHE A 175 -20.47 2.54 5.29
CA PHE A 175 -21.13 1.25 5.28
C PHE A 175 -22.45 1.26 6.09
N LYS A 176 -22.49 2.04 7.18
CA LYS A 176 -23.73 2.28 7.94
C LYS A 176 -24.76 3.03 7.09
N ALA A 177 -24.34 4.05 6.34
CA ALA A 177 -25.24 4.82 5.47
C ALA A 177 -25.81 3.98 4.33
N LEU A 178 -25.01 3.04 3.80
CA LEU A 178 -25.41 2.10 2.73
C LEU A 178 -26.14 0.85 3.25
N ASP A 179 -26.42 0.78 4.56
CA ASP A 179 -27.04 -0.39 5.22
C ASP A 179 -26.30 -1.71 4.95
N ILE A 180 -24.97 -1.66 4.83
CA ILE A 180 -24.12 -2.84 4.71
C ILE A 180 -23.87 -3.39 6.12
N PRO A 181 -23.95 -4.73 6.35
CA PRO A 181 -23.89 -5.31 7.71
C PRO A 181 -22.47 -5.38 8.30
N ILE A 182 -21.49 -4.78 7.67
CA ILE A 182 -20.10 -4.79 8.12
C ILE A 182 -19.62 -3.39 8.47
N ARG A 183 -18.69 -3.30 9.41
CA ARG A 183 -18.15 -2.04 9.93
C ARG A 183 -16.61 -2.12 9.97
N PRO A 184 -15.93 -2.05 8.80
CA PRO A 184 -14.48 -2.03 8.77
C PRO A 184 -13.96 -0.69 9.31
N ASN A 185 -12.91 -0.77 10.08
CA ASN A 185 -12.26 0.35 10.69
C ASN A 185 -10.77 0.07 10.86
N TYR A 186 -9.92 1.02 10.57
CA TYR A 186 -8.49 0.88 10.78
C TYR A 186 -7.81 2.18 11.22
N TRP A 187 -6.67 2.00 11.87
CA TRP A 187 -5.63 2.99 12.03
C TRP A 187 -4.37 2.47 11.38
N ASP A 188 -3.58 3.33 10.80
CA ASP A 188 -2.20 3.02 10.47
C ASP A 188 -1.27 4.16 10.80
N PHE A 189 -0.02 3.77 11.02
CA PHE A 189 1.07 4.65 11.37
C PHE A 189 2.29 4.26 10.55
N GLN A 190 2.95 5.24 10.01
CA GLN A 190 4.18 5.01 9.26
C GLN A 190 5.17 6.10 9.63
N PHE A 191 6.43 5.72 9.85
CA PHE A 191 7.49 6.67 10.06
C PHE A 191 8.79 6.21 9.42
N LYS A 192 9.64 7.16 9.08
CA LYS A 192 11.02 6.93 8.64
C LYS A 192 11.88 8.06 9.15
N THR A 193 13.01 7.72 9.77
CA THR A 193 14.07 8.67 10.08
C THR A 193 15.32 8.32 9.30
N THR A 194 16.03 9.33 8.84
CA THR A 194 17.29 9.18 8.10
C THR A 194 18.34 10.07 8.74
N THR A 195 19.36 9.45 9.32
CA THR A 195 20.45 10.13 10.03
C THR A 195 21.78 9.90 9.31
N ARG A 196 22.40 10.97 8.87
CA ARG A 196 23.77 10.92 8.33
C ARG A 196 24.78 10.91 9.47
N LEU A 197 25.33 9.74 9.77
CA LEU A 197 26.32 9.57 10.85
C LEU A 197 27.69 10.18 10.46
N ASN A 198 28.08 9.98 9.21
CA ASN A 198 29.31 10.52 8.61
C ASN A 198 29.18 10.58 7.08
N ASN A 199 30.26 10.91 6.36
CA ASN A 199 30.24 11.04 4.90
C ASN A 199 30.00 9.71 4.15
N LYS A 200 30.17 8.57 4.82
CA LYS A 200 30.04 7.23 4.21
C LYS A 200 28.89 6.40 4.81
N THR A 201 28.31 6.83 5.94
CA THR A 201 27.36 6.02 6.69
C THR A 201 26.09 6.79 6.96
N THR A 202 24.97 6.22 6.58
CA THR A 202 23.63 6.71 6.87
C THR A 202 22.86 5.63 7.64
N LEU A 203 22.26 6.01 8.76
CA LEU A 203 21.34 5.17 9.52
C LEU A 203 19.92 5.53 9.12
N THR A 204 19.16 4.53 8.70
CA THR A 204 17.72 4.67 8.46
C THR A 204 16.97 3.79 9.45
N VAL A 205 15.98 4.39 10.12
CA VAL A 205 15.02 3.65 10.97
C VAL A 205 13.64 3.90 10.39
N LEU A 206 12.91 2.84 10.15
CA LEU A 206 11.55 2.92 9.64
C LEU A 206 10.62 2.00 10.43
N GLY A 207 9.35 2.30 10.42
CA GLY A 207 8.32 1.45 10.99
C GLY A 207 6.99 1.68 10.30
N VAL A 208 6.24 0.60 10.17
CA VAL A 208 4.87 0.57 9.66
C VAL A 208 4.04 -0.20 10.67
N GLY A 209 2.88 0.32 11.02
CA GLY A 209 1.96 -0.36 11.93
C GLY A 209 0.52 -0.12 11.51
N ALA A 210 -0.32 -1.13 11.69
CA ALA A 210 -1.75 -1.07 11.44
C ALA A 210 -2.54 -1.73 12.57
N ILE A 211 -3.72 -1.17 12.84
CA ILE A 211 -4.70 -1.74 13.77
C ILE A 211 -6.00 -1.87 12.99
N ASP A 212 -6.40 -3.09 12.71
CA ASP A 212 -7.55 -3.44 11.90
C ASP A 212 -8.67 -4.01 12.75
N GLU A 213 -9.85 -3.46 12.60
CA GLU A 213 -11.05 -3.89 13.30
C GLU A 213 -12.19 -4.09 12.30
N PHE A 214 -12.69 -5.29 12.24
CA PHE A 214 -13.80 -5.66 11.38
C PHE A 214 -14.95 -6.18 12.23
N ARG A 215 -16.01 -5.39 12.36
CA ARG A 215 -17.18 -5.73 13.17
C ARG A 215 -18.40 -5.95 12.29
N PHE A 216 -19.29 -6.79 12.76
CA PHE A 216 -20.64 -6.92 12.20
C PHE A 216 -21.62 -6.04 12.95
N ALA A 217 -22.62 -5.53 12.25
CA ALA A 217 -23.71 -4.77 12.84
C ALA A 217 -25.03 -5.22 12.24
N ALA A 218 -26.07 -5.26 13.07
CA ALA A 218 -27.41 -5.53 12.61
C ALA A 218 -27.81 -4.50 11.52
N THR A 219 -28.42 -4.97 10.46
CA THR A 219 -28.97 -4.15 9.39
C THR A 219 -30.44 -3.88 9.68
N ARG A 220 -30.97 -2.74 9.19
CA ARG A 220 -32.38 -2.41 9.30
C ARG A 220 -33.25 -3.40 8.50
N ASN A 221 -32.73 -3.90 7.39
CA ASN A 221 -33.36 -4.88 6.53
C ASN A 221 -32.47 -6.11 6.42
N ALA A 222 -32.69 -7.11 7.27
CA ALA A 222 -31.98 -8.38 7.22
C ALA A 222 -32.54 -9.25 6.09
N THR A 223 -31.84 -9.30 4.96
CA THR A 223 -32.14 -10.26 3.89
C THR A 223 -31.32 -11.55 4.10
N PRO A 224 -31.74 -12.69 3.52
CA PRO A 224 -30.97 -13.95 3.59
C PRO A 224 -29.53 -13.77 3.12
N GLU A 225 -29.30 -12.99 2.06
CA GLU A 225 -27.97 -12.71 1.51
C GLU A 225 -27.09 -11.93 2.50
N LYS A 226 -27.67 -10.93 3.20
CA LYS A 226 -26.97 -10.17 4.22
C LYS A 226 -26.61 -11.04 5.43
N ILE A 227 -27.52 -11.90 5.86
CA ILE A 227 -27.30 -12.86 6.95
C ILE A 227 -26.20 -13.82 6.56
N TYR A 228 -26.26 -14.38 5.35
CA TYR A 228 -25.21 -15.26 4.83
C TYR A 228 -23.85 -14.56 4.77
N GLY A 229 -23.80 -13.32 4.26
CA GLY A 229 -22.60 -12.51 4.21
C GLY A 229 -21.97 -12.27 5.60
N VAL A 230 -22.79 -12.02 6.62
CA VAL A 230 -22.33 -11.88 8.02
C VAL A 230 -21.74 -13.20 8.54
N ASN A 231 -22.45 -14.32 8.30
CA ASN A 231 -22.02 -15.62 8.82
C ASN A 231 -20.80 -16.20 8.09
N SER A 232 -20.56 -15.77 6.86
CA SER A 232 -19.46 -16.27 6.03
C SER A 232 -18.14 -15.50 6.19
N ASN A 233 -18.17 -14.34 6.81
CA ASN A 233 -16.97 -13.52 6.98
C ASN A 233 -16.38 -13.65 8.39
N PRO A 234 -15.05 -13.77 8.51
CA PRO A 234 -14.41 -13.82 9.81
C PRO A 234 -14.46 -12.46 10.52
N LEU A 235 -14.57 -12.47 11.83
CA LEU A 235 -14.25 -11.31 12.66
C LEU A 235 -12.74 -11.09 12.62
N ILE A 236 -12.32 -9.87 12.26
CA ILE A 236 -10.92 -9.50 12.22
C ILE A 236 -10.65 -8.45 13.31
N ASN A 237 -9.73 -8.77 14.20
CA ASN A 237 -9.12 -7.82 15.11
C ASN A 237 -7.62 -8.10 15.06
N GLN A 238 -6.92 -7.34 14.24
CA GLN A 238 -5.55 -7.62 13.84
C GLN A 238 -4.66 -6.41 14.11
N TRP A 239 -3.49 -6.70 14.65
CA TRP A 239 -2.39 -5.75 14.80
C TRP A 239 -1.25 -6.20 13.91
N SER A 240 -0.78 -5.31 13.05
CA SER A 240 0.34 -5.56 12.15
C SER A 240 1.40 -4.51 12.37
N TYR A 241 2.66 -4.93 12.46
CA TYR A 241 3.79 -4.01 12.59
C TYR A 241 5.05 -4.60 11.93
N THR A 242 5.86 -3.73 11.43
CA THR A 242 7.20 -4.02 10.84
C THR A 242 8.14 -2.87 11.13
#